data_32e5ca95d9c368b7bee154cd2e9a980d
#
_entry.id   32e5ca95d9c368b7bee154cd2e9a980d
#
_cell.length_a   1.000
_cell.length_b   1.000
_cell.length_c   1.000
_cell.angle_alpha   90.00
_cell.angle_beta   90.00
_cell.angle_gamma   90.00
#
_symmetry.space_group_name_H-M   'P 1'
#
loop_
_entity.id
_entity.type
_entity.pdbx_description
1 polymer ?
#
loop_
_entity_poly.entity_id
_entity_poly.type
_entity_poly.pdbx_seq_one_letter_code
_entity_poly.pdbx_strand_id
1 'polypeptide(L)'
;IVNENKTTLIDVILNEAAEGLEEVIVTSSVKRNTEAAVLAFQKSSANLLDGLSSQSIRSTGASDIASAIKSVPGVSVQNGKYVYVRGLGDRYTKSILNGIDIPGLDPDRNTLQMDIFPSSILENLIVIKSSAAEYPADFTGGIVNIVTKEFPNEKIFNLSISTSINPDMHHKSNFLGYEKEYTDFLGFDFGDRNIPLDDPYKTYEPIELIRTPILTENTQKFNPNMGPIASNNFQDFSIDLNFGNQFFIGDNTLGYFFSTSYKNETSLYQNAQDNLFLKDTNPDVFD
;
A
#
# COMPACT_ATOMS: atom_id res chain seq x y z
N ILE A 1 15.86 -15.72 78.30
CA ILE A 1 16.86 -15.49 79.38
C ILE A 1 17.76 -16.74 79.44
N VAL A 2 19.00 -16.60 79.08
CA VAL A 2 20.00 -17.69 79.15
C VAL A 2 20.61 -17.67 80.55
N ASN A 3 20.46 -18.76 81.26
CA ASN A 3 21.07 -18.91 82.60
C ASN A 3 22.47 -19.54 82.48
N GLU A 4 23.42 -19.01 83.23
CA GLU A 4 24.79 -19.50 83.27
C GLU A 4 24.81 -20.98 83.72
N ASN A 5 25.51 -21.85 82.97
CA ASN A 5 25.66 -23.28 83.20
C ASN A 5 24.42 -24.17 83.05
N LYS A 6 23.41 -23.73 82.23
CA LYS A 6 22.25 -24.57 81.80
C LYS A 6 22.10 -24.59 80.35
N THR A 7 21.92 -25.75 79.73
CA THR A 7 21.57 -25.91 78.35
C THR A 7 20.10 -25.54 78.18
N THR A 8 19.81 -24.49 77.35
CA THR A 8 18.44 -24.08 76.97
C THR A 8 18.13 -24.69 75.64
N LEU A 9 17.19 -25.61 75.59
CA LEU A 9 16.64 -26.13 74.36
C LEU A 9 15.56 -25.12 73.85
N ILE A 10 15.77 -24.59 72.68
CA ILE A 10 14.80 -23.71 71.99
C ILE A 10 14.34 -24.47 70.76
N ASP A 11 13.11 -24.93 70.76
CA ASP A 11 12.44 -25.44 69.53
C ASP A 11 11.96 -24.27 68.79
N VAL A 12 12.54 -24.00 67.60
CA VAL A 12 12.10 -23.00 66.69
C VAL A 12 11.27 -23.70 65.56
N ILE A 13 9.99 -23.54 65.58
CA ILE A 13 9.13 -23.94 64.44
C ILE A 13 9.28 -22.88 63.37
N LEU A 14 9.96 -23.20 62.28
CA LEU A 14 10.00 -22.40 61.08
C LEU A 14 8.66 -22.63 60.33
N ASN A 15 7.78 -21.67 60.39
CA ASN A 15 6.65 -21.65 59.49
C ASN A 15 7.18 -21.13 58.14
N GLU A 16 6.95 -21.88 57.09
CA GLU A 16 7.16 -21.44 55.71
C GLU A 16 6.23 -20.27 55.45
N ALA A 17 6.76 -19.05 55.48
CA ALA A 17 6.02 -17.89 54.98
C ALA A 17 5.97 -18.00 53.46
N ALA A 18 5.01 -18.74 52.95
CA ALA A 18 4.60 -18.58 51.56
C ALA A 18 3.89 -17.24 51.49
N GLU A 19 4.64 -16.13 51.45
CA GLU A 19 4.19 -14.93 50.79
C GLU A 19 4.10 -15.32 49.30
N GLY A 20 2.90 -15.63 48.87
CA GLY A 20 2.61 -15.70 47.45
C GLY A 20 3.02 -14.36 46.85
N LEU A 21 4.19 -14.33 46.24
CA LEU A 21 4.49 -13.27 45.28
C LEU A 21 3.35 -13.36 44.26
N GLU A 22 2.41 -12.43 44.34
CA GLU A 22 1.48 -12.21 43.23
C GLU A 22 2.37 -12.05 41.99
N GLU A 23 2.33 -13.03 41.13
CA GLU A 23 3.01 -13.00 39.85
C GLU A 23 2.50 -11.76 39.11
N VAL A 24 3.25 -10.68 39.17
CA VAL A 24 3.01 -9.50 38.36
C VAL A 24 3.33 -9.92 36.92
N ILE A 25 2.34 -10.48 36.27
CA ILE A 25 2.40 -10.67 34.80
C ILE A 25 2.46 -9.29 34.18
N VAL A 26 3.68 -8.80 34.00
CA VAL A 26 3.93 -7.62 33.17
C VAL A 26 3.69 -8.06 31.74
N THR A 27 2.44 -8.03 31.31
CA THR A 27 2.09 -8.08 29.87
C THR A 27 2.55 -6.79 29.22
N SER A 28 3.83 -6.71 28.94
CA SER A 28 4.37 -5.70 28.05
C SER A 28 3.94 -6.07 26.63
N SER A 29 2.94 -5.39 26.11
CA SER A 29 2.67 -5.44 24.68
C SER A 29 3.88 -4.80 23.99
N VAL A 30 4.72 -5.63 23.37
CA VAL A 30 5.85 -5.14 22.56
C VAL A 30 5.26 -4.30 21.44
N LYS A 31 5.50 -2.99 21.49
CA LYS A 31 5.07 -2.07 20.41
C LYS A 31 5.81 -2.46 19.14
N ARG A 32 5.15 -3.15 18.22
CA ARG A 32 5.71 -3.62 16.94
C ARG A 32 5.99 -2.50 15.95
N ASN A 33 5.43 -1.32 16.18
CA ASN A 33 5.45 -0.16 15.28
C ASN A 33 6.68 0.76 15.45
N THR A 34 7.65 0.36 16.25
CA THR A 34 8.88 1.11 16.50
C THR A 34 10.04 0.60 15.65
N GLU A 35 11.00 1.48 15.37
CA GLU A 35 12.22 1.09 14.65
C GLU A 35 13.02 0.02 15.40
N ALA A 36 13.08 0.10 16.73
CA ALA A 36 13.74 -0.90 17.56
C ALA A 36 13.11 -2.29 17.40
N ALA A 37 11.78 -2.38 17.30
CA ALA A 37 11.08 -3.63 17.07
C ALA A 37 11.40 -4.24 15.70
N VAL A 38 11.43 -3.41 14.65
CA VAL A 38 11.81 -3.84 13.30
C VAL A 38 13.26 -4.32 13.26
N LEU A 39 14.19 -3.61 13.89
CA LEU A 39 15.59 -4.02 13.99
C LEU A 39 15.76 -5.31 14.79
N ALA A 40 15.00 -5.50 15.87
CA ALA A 40 15.00 -6.74 16.64
C ALA A 40 14.50 -7.91 15.78
N PHE A 41 13.43 -7.69 14.99
CA PHE A 41 12.92 -8.68 14.04
C PHE A 41 13.96 -9.02 12.95
N GLN A 42 14.64 -8.02 12.38
CA GLN A 42 15.73 -8.24 11.43
C GLN A 42 16.86 -9.11 12.03
N LYS A 43 17.27 -8.81 13.26
CA LYS A 43 18.34 -9.56 13.94
C LYS A 43 17.96 -11.01 14.26
N SER A 44 16.70 -11.27 14.56
CA SER A 44 16.21 -12.62 14.89
C SER A 44 15.88 -13.46 13.66
N SER A 45 15.71 -12.80 12.49
CA SER A 45 15.36 -13.47 11.25
C SER A 45 16.56 -14.22 10.66
N ALA A 46 16.33 -15.46 10.22
CA ALA A 46 17.30 -16.22 9.42
C ALA A 46 17.39 -15.70 7.97
N ASN A 47 16.43 -14.86 7.57
CA ASN A 47 16.29 -14.34 6.22
C ASN A 47 16.90 -12.96 6.07
N LEU A 48 17.40 -12.66 4.87
CA LEU A 48 17.80 -11.30 4.54
C LEU A 48 16.53 -10.48 4.30
N LEU A 49 16.25 -9.57 5.23
CA LEU A 49 15.11 -8.66 5.13
C LEU A 49 15.47 -7.26 5.60
N ASP A 50 14.75 -6.29 5.08
CA ASP A 50 14.75 -4.91 5.56
C ASP A 50 13.32 -4.50 5.91
N GLY A 51 13.17 -3.66 6.91
CA GLY A 51 11.85 -3.21 7.34
C GLY A 51 11.81 -1.73 7.64
N LEU A 52 10.63 -1.17 7.48
CA LEU A 52 10.28 0.18 7.89
C LEU A 52 9.18 0.11 8.94
N SER A 53 9.40 0.74 10.08
CA SER A 53 8.35 0.92 11.07
C SER A 53 7.42 2.07 10.69
N SER A 54 6.20 2.10 11.24
CA SER A 54 5.31 3.25 11.06
C SER A 54 5.93 4.55 11.58
N GLN A 55 6.81 4.46 12.57
CA GLN A 55 7.56 5.61 13.07
C GLN A 55 8.51 6.16 12.00
N SER A 56 9.31 5.29 11.36
CA SER A 56 10.22 5.69 10.27
C SER A 56 9.46 6.23 9.06
N ILE A 57 8.35 5.58 8.68
CA ILE A 57 7.51 6.03 7.57
C ILE A 57 6.96 7.45 7.81
N ARG A 58 6.49 7.74 9.02
CA ARG A 58 6.02 9.09 9.37
C ARG A 58 7.12 10.12 9.33
N SER A 59 8.34 9.78 9.76
CA SER A 59 9.47 10.71 9.73
C SER A 59 9.91 11.09 8.32
N THR A 60 9.69 10.22 7.34
CA THR A 60 9.97 10.51 5.92
C THR A 60 8.88 11.36 5.24
N GLY A 61 7.73 11.53 5.89
CA GLY A 61 6.59 12.26 5.32
C GLY A 61 5.93 11.55 4.14
N ALA A 62 6.16 10.24 3.99
CA ALA A 62 5.56 9.45 2.92
C ALA A 62 4.04 9.37 3.06
N SER A 63 3.31 9.70 2.02
CA SER A 63 1.84 9.67 1.98
C SER A 63 1.27 8.26 1.79
N ASP A 64 2.00 7.42 1.08
CA ASP A 64 1.61 6.08 0.67
C ASP A 64 2.79 5.10 0.76
N ILE A 65 2.48 3.80 0.54
CA ILE A 65 3.51 2.75 0.59
C ILE A 65 4.54 2.92 -0.52
N ALA A 66 4.12 3.31 -1.72
CA ALA A 66 5.04 3.48 -2.84
C ALA A 66 6.11 4.56 -2.55
N SER A 67 5.72 5.60 -1.84
CA SER A 67 6.63 6.66 -1.39
C SER A 67 7.53 6.18 -0.26
N ALA A 68 6.98 5.43 0.71
CA ALA A 68 7.72 4.93 1.86
C ALA A 68 8.80 3.90 1.46
N ILE A 69 8.46 2.97 0.59
CA ILE A 69 9.33 1.84 0.23
C ILE A 69 10.59 2.24 -0.53
N LYS A 70 10.60 3.43 -1.14
CA LYS A 70 11.79 4.00 -1.80
C LYS A 70 12.98 4.18 -0.84
N SER A 71 12.73 4.29 0.45
CA SER A 71 13.78 4.39 1.46
C SER A 71 14.42 3.05 1.83
N VAL A 72 13.85 1.92 1.39
CA VAL A 72 14.41 0.59 1.62
C VAL A 72 15.55 0.32 0.65
N PRO A 73 16.76 -0.04 1.11
CA PRO A 73 17.89 -0.34 0.24
C PRO A 73 17.57 -1.43 -0.79
N GLY A 74 17.98 -1.22 -2.05
CA GLY A 74 17.77 -2.18 -3.13
C GLY A 74 16.32 -2.31 -3.60
N VAL A 75 15.47 -1.37 -3.24
CA VAL A 75 14.11 -1.25 -3.73
C VAL A 75 13.97 -0.01 -4.59
N SER A 76 13.29 -0.13 -5.71
CA SER A 76 12.91 1.00 -6.57
C SER A 76 11.43 0.93 -6.92
N VAL A 77 10.85 2.06 -7.28
CA VAL A 77 9.43 2.15 -7.63
C VAL A 77 9.31 2.73 -9.03
N GLN A 78 8.65 2.00 -9.92
CA GLN A 78 8.36 2.42 -11.28
C GLN A 78 6.96 3.04 -11.36
N ASN A 79 6.84 4.14 -12.11
CA ASN A 79 5.59 4.88 -12.33
C ASN A 79 4.87 5.29 -11.02
N GLY A 80 5.60 5.39 -9.90
CA GLY A 80 5.02 5.72 -8.60
C GLY A 80 4.15 4.62 -7.97
N LYS A 81 4.04 3.43 -8.58
CA LYS A 81 3.08 2.39 -8.20
C LYS A 81 3.70 1.02 -7.97
N TYR A 82 4.59 0.59 -8.86
CA TYR A 82 5.08 -0.78 -8.92
C TYR A 82 6.45 -0.90 -8.31
N VAL A 83 6.61 -1.89 -7.43
CA VAL A 83 7.85 -2.11 -6.70
C VAL A 83 8.75 -3.12 -7.40
N TYR A 84 10.01 -2.77 -7.50
CA TYR A 84 11.08 -3.59 -8.01
C TYR A 84 12.07 -3.87 -6.89
N VAL A 85 12.34 -5.12 -6.61
CA VAL A 85 13.32 -5.52 -5.60
C VAL A 85 14.57 -6.05 -6.30
N ARG A 86 15.73 -5.46 -6.00
CA ARG A 86 17.02 -5.82 -6.63
C ARG A 86 17.02 -5.68 -8.15
N GLY A 87 16.27 -4.72 -8.69
CA GLY A 87 16.13 -4.53 -10.13
C GLY A 87 15.23 -5.54 -10.84
N LEU A 88 14.65 -6.49 -10.10
CA LEU A 88 13.70 -7.46 -10.63
C LEU A 88 12.27 -6.92 -10.51
N GLY A 89 11.57 -6.91 -11.64
CA GLY A 89 10.25 -6.33 -11.76
C GLY A 89 9.12 -7.20 -11.20
N ASP A 90 7.92 -6.81 -11.55
CA ASP A 90 6.67 -7.34 -11.04
C ASP A 90 6.52 -8.86 -11.19
N ARG A 91 7.05 -9.46 -12.26
CA ARG A 91 7.02 -10.91 -12.46
C ARG A 91 7.79 -11.69 -11.38
N TYR A 92 8.75 -11.04 -10.74
CA TYR A 92 9.68 -11.65 -9.80
C TYR A 92 9.52 -11.15 -8.37
N THR A 93 8.70 -10.13 -8.18
CA THR A 93 8.41 -9.51 -6.88
C THR A 93 6.96 -9.84 -6.49
N LYS A 94 6.77 -10.24 -5.25
CA LYS A 94 5.45 -10.59 -4.72
C LYS A 94 5.03 -9.63 -3.62
N SER A 95 3.74 -9.35 -3.54
CA SER A 95 3.15 -8.50 -2.50
C SER A 95 2.21 -9.32 -1.63
N ILE A 96 2.41 -9.26 -0.33
CA ILE A 96 1.53 -9.89 0.66
C ILE A 96 1.03 -8.84 1.66
N LEU A 97 -0.22 -8.97 2.05
CA LEU A 97 -0.85 -8.12 3.07
C LEU A 97 -1.24 -8.97 4.27
N ASN A 98 -0.65 -8.66 5.43
CA ASN A 98 -0.88 -9.42 6.66
C ASN A 98 -0.68 -10.94 6.49
N GLY A 99 0.33 -11.32 5.68
CA GLY A 99 0.64 -12.71 5.38
C GLY A 99 -0.21 -13.38 4.30
N ILE A 100 -1.17 -12.67 3.71
CA ILE A 100 -2.03 -13.16 2.63
C ILE A 100 -1.57 -12.59 1.30
N ASP A 101 -1.51 -13.44 0.28
CA ASP A 101 -1.21 -13.04 -1.09
C ASP A 101 -2.34 -12.20 -1.68
N ILE A 102 -2.00 -11.06 -2.27
CA ILE A 102 -2.96 -10.18 -2.91
C ILE A 102 -2.64 -10.10 -4.40
N PRO A 103 -3.60 -10.40 -5.27
CA PRO A 103 -3.44 -10.23 -6.71
C PRO A 103 -3.30 -8.77 -7.09
N GLY A 104 -2.55 -8.50 -8.15
CA GLY A 104 -2.49 -7.18 -8.77
C GLY A 104 -3.87 -6.75 -9.31
N LEU A 105 -4.13 -5.45 -9.28
CA LEU A 105 -5.33 -4.87 -9.87
C LEU A 105 -5.20 -4.66 -11.39
N ASP A 106 -3.99 -4.63 -11.88
CA ASP A 106 -3.66 -4.51 -13.30
C ASP A 106 -3.58 -5.92 -13.92
N PRO A 107 -4.39 -6.23 -14.94
CA PRO A 107 -4.42 -7.55 -15.55
C PRO A 107 -3.10 -7.95 -16.21
N ASP A 108 -2.28 -6.97 -16.60
CA ASP A 108 -0.99 -7.18 -17.25
C ASP A 108 0.17 -7.31 -16.26
N ARG A 109 -0.08 -7.18 -14.95
CA ARG A 109 0.94 -7.14 -13.90
C ARG A 109 0.57 -7.99 -12.69
N ASN A 110 1.56 -8.66 -12.13
CA ASN A 110 1.38 -9.53 -10.96
C ASN A 110 1.55 -8.80 -9.62
N THR A 111 2.09 -7.58 -9.62
CA THR A 111 2.30 -6.82 -8.38
C THR A 111 1.15 -5.87 -8.10
N LEU A 112 0.88 -5.75 -6.81
CA LEU A 112 -0.08 -4.78 -6.31
C LEU A 112 0.43 -3.35 -6.50
N GLN A 113 -0.47 -2.45 -6.82
CA GLN A 113 -0.17 -1.01 -6.86
C GLN A 113 -0.02 -0.50 -5.43
N MET A 114 1.19 -0.06 -5.07
CA MET A 114 1.52 0.32 -3.69
C MET A 114 1.01 1.72 -3.31
N ASP A 115 0.63 2.54 -4.27
CA ASP A 115 0.07 3.88 -4.07
C ASP A 115 -1.37 3.87 -3.53
N ILE A 116 -2.08 2.73 -3.63
CA ILE A 116 -3.45 2.60 -3.12
C ILE A 116 -3.52 2.51 -1.59
N PHE A 117 -2.41 2.19 -0.92
CA PHE A 117 -2.37 2.07 0.52
C PHE A 117 -1.79 3.33 1.17
N PRO A 118 -2.58 4.07 1.93
CA PRO A 118 -2.08 5.21 2.66
C PRO A 118 -1.11 4.77 3.77
N SER A 119 -0.07 5.53 4.00
CA SER A 119 0.91 5.23 5.05
C SER A 119 0.30 5.20 6.46
N SER A 120 -0.83 5.83 6.65
CA SER A 120 -1.54 5.92 7.93
C SER A 120 -2.05 4.57 8.45
N ILE A 121 -2.34 3.60 7.56
CA ILE A 121 -2.81 2.26 7.96
C ILE A 121 -1.68 1.31 8.32
N LEU A 122 -0.43 1.66 8.00
CA LEU A 122 0.70 0.77 8.17
C LEU A 122 1.15 0.66 9.62
N GLU A 123 1.41 -0.55 10.06
CA GLU A 123 2.21 -0.83 11.23
C GLU A 123 3.68 -0.99 10.86
N ASN A 124 3.95 -1.86 9.89
CA ASN A 124 5.29 -2.13 9.37
C ASN A 124 5.23 -2.44 7.88
N LEU A 125 6.33 -2.18 7.20
CA LEU A 125 6.58 -2.60 5.83
C LEU A 125 7.87 -3.39 5.82
N ILE A 126 7.81 -4.67 5.41
CA ILE A 126 8.95 -5.58 5.46
C ILE A 126 9.24 -6.06 4.04
N VAL A 127 10.49 -5.91 3.61
CA VAL A 127 10.95 -6.41 2.30
C VAL A 127 11.87 -7.60 2.54
N ILE A 128 11.40 -8.78 2.16
CA ILE A 128 12.11 -10.04 2.31
C ILE A 128 12.87 -10.29 1.02
N LYS A 129 14.19 -10.45 1.14
CA LYS A 129 15.11 -10.55 0.00
C LYS A 129 15.72 -11.93 -0.21
N SER A 130 15.42 -12.87 0.67
CA SER A 130 15.86 -14.27 0.55
C SER A 130 14.67 -15.20 0.67
N SER A 131 14.72 -16.35 -0.02
CA SER A 131 13.69 -17.38 0.09
C SER A 131 13.77 -18.09 1.43
N ALA A 132 12.60 -18.47 1.97
CA ALA A 132 12.47 -19.33 3.13
C ALA A 132 11.25 -20.24 2.99
N ALA A 133 11.22 -21.32 3.73
CA ALA A 133 10.14 -22.29 3.66
C ALA A 133 8.76 -21.75 4.09
N GLU A 134 8.75 -20.65 4.84
CA GLU A 134 7.53 -19.98 5.33
C GLU A 134 6.87 -19.08 4.28
N TYR A 135 7.59 -18.76 3.19
CA TYR A 135 7.07 -17.88 2.13
C TYR A 135 6.74 -18.66 0.86
N PRO A 136 5.82 -18.13 0.04
CA PRO A 136 5.54 -18.71 -1.27
C PRO A 136 6.81 -18.87 -2.11
N ALA A 137 6.92 -19.94 -2.88
CA ALA A 137 8.10 -20.24 -3.70
C ALA A 137 8.12 -19.53 -5.07
N ASP A 138 7.09 -18.77 -5.40
CA ASP A 138 6.85 -18.15 -6.70
C ASP A 138 7.43 -16.73 -6.84
N PHE A 139 8.50 -16.43 -6.10
CA PHE A 139 9.23 -15.17 -6.24
C PHE A 139 10.74 -15.40 -6.36
N THR A 140 11.44 -14.44 -6.98
CA THR A 140 12.90 -14.46 -7.13
C THR A 140 13.54 -13.15 -6.67
N GLY A 141 12.89 -12.02 -6.89
CA GLY A 141 13.38 -10.70 -6.51
C GLY A 141 13.24 -10.42 -5.02
N GLY A 142 12.04 -10.58 -4.51
CA GLY A 142 11.70 -10.37 -3.11
C GLY A 142 10.21 -10.33 -2.87
N ILE A 143 9.86 -10.35 -1.58
CA ILE A 143 8.48 -10.19 -1.12
C ILE A 143 8.36 -8.86 -0.40
N VAL A 144 7.34 -8.10 -0.73
CA VAL A 144 6.92 -6.91 0.01
C VAL A 144 5.76 -7.30 0.91
N ASN A 145 6.03 -7.41 2.21
CA ASN A 145 5.02 -7.72 3.22
C ASN A 145 4.51 -6.43 3.86
N ILE A 146 3.25 -6.14 3.62
CA ILE A 146 2.53 -4.99 4.15
C ILE A 146 1.81 -5.45 5.42
N VAL A 147 2.21 -4.91 6.56
CA VAL A 147 1.56 -5.20 7.84
C VAL A 147 0.75 -3.98 8.25
N THR A 148 -0.56 -4.15 8.34
CA THR A 148 -1.47 -3.09 8.76
C THR A 148 -1.61 -3.05 10.28
N LYS A 149 -1.97 -1.87 10.78
CA LYS A 149 -2.25 -1.70 12.21
C LYS A 149 -3.39 -2.61 12.65
N GLU A 150 -3.19 -3.22 13.80
CA GLU A 150 -4.28 -3.83 14.56
C GLU A 150 -5.15 -2.72 15.18
N PHE A 151 -6.21 -3.10 15.87
CA PHE A 151 -7.02 -2.14 16.61
C PHE A 151 -6.18 -1.43 17.69
N PRO A 152 -6.38 -0.14 17.90
CA PRO A 152 -5.57 0.65 18.84
C PRO A 152 -5.97 0.38 20.28
N ASN A 153 -5.00 0.44 21.21
CA ASN A 153 -5.22 0.30 22.65
C ASN A 153 -6.00 1.48 23.25
N GLU A 154 -5.98 2.62 22.58
CA GLU A 154 -6.68 3.85 22.98
C GLU A 154 -7.50 4.39 21.81
N LYS A 155 -8.54 5.14 22.12
CA LYS A 155 -9.34 5.79 21.08
C LYS A 155 -8.47 6.73 20.26
N ILE A 156 -8.43 6.48 18.95
CA ILE A 156 -7.77 7.36 18.00
C ILE A 156 -8.77 7.94 17.01
N PHE A 157 -8.52 9.20 16.65
CA PHE A 157 -9.20 9.90 15.58
C PHE A 157 -8.18 10.82 14.91
N ASN A 158 -7.87 10.54 13.65
CA ASN A 158 -6.95 11.34 12.85
C ASN A 158 -7.63 11.76 11.56
N LEU A 159 -7.67 13.05 11.32
CA LEU A 159 -8.03 13.66 10.05
C LEU A 159 -6.81 14.39 9.51
N SER A 160 -6.37 14.02 8.32
CA SER A 160 -5.25 14.66 7.62
C SER A 160 -5.75 15.21 6.29
N ILE A 161 -5.40 16.46 6.01
CA ILE A 161 -5.66 17.11 4.73
C ILE A 161 -4.33 17.61 4.21
N SER A 162 -3.94 17.17 3.03
CA SER A 162 -2.69 17.57 2.41
C SER A 162 -2.94 18.14 1.02
N THR A 163 -2.13 19.12 0.64
CA THR A 163 -2.15 19.69 -0.71
C THR A 163 -0.74 19.87 -1.22
N SER A 164 -0.55 19.71 -2.52
CA SER A 164 0.72 19.90 -3.19
C SER A 164 0.54 20.77 -4.44
N ILE A 165 1.46 21.68 -4.66
CA ILE A 165 1.46 22.58 -5.80
C ILE A 165 2.77 22.41 -6.57
N ASN A 166 2.65 22.12 -7.86
CA ASN A 166 3.74 22.23 -8.81
C ASN A 166 3.46 23.40 -9.75
N PRO A 167 4.26 24.50 -9.66
CA PRO A 167 4.04 25.70 -10.46
C PRO A 167 4.15 25.46 -11.98
N ASP A 168 4.80 24.40 -12.41
CA ASP A 168 4.98 24.10 -13.83
C ASP A 168 3.73 23.47 -14.47
N MET A 169 2.83 22.91 -13.68
CA MET A 169 1.63 22.25 -14.20
C MET A 169 0.31 22.74 -13.60
N HIS A 170 0.28 23.12 -12.33
CA HIS A 170 -0.96 23.50 -11.66
C HIS A 170 -1.37 24.93 -11.98
N HIS A 171 -2.68 25.17 -12.02
CA HIS A 171 -3.29 26.48 -12.33
C HIS A 171 -2.91 27.07 -13.69
N LYS A 172 -2.56 26.21 -14.65
CA LYS A 172 -2.28 26.62 -16.03
C LYS A 172 -3.41 26.19 -16.94
N SER A 173 -3.85 27.10 -17.80
CA SER A 173 -4.96 26.87 -18.74
C SER A 173 -4.58 26.04 -19.96
N ASN A 174 -3.31 25.73 -20.15
CA ASN A 174 -2.79 24.96 -21.28
C ASN A 174 -2.42 23.52 -20.93
N PHE A 175 -2.89 23.04 -19.81
CA PHE A 175 -2.70 21.63 -19.44
C PHE A 175 -3.56 20.76 -20.38
N LEU A 176 -2.91 19.82 -21.06
CA LEU A 176 -3.61 18.91 -21.98
C LEU A 176 -4.17 17.73 -21.19
N GLY A 177 -5.47 17.64 -21.19
CA GLY A 177 -6.24 16.59 -20.53
C GLY A 177 -7.34 16.04 -21.44
N TYR A 178 -8.33 15.45 -20.85
CA TYR A 178 -9.54 14.98 -21.50
C TYR A 178 -10.78 15.74 -20.98
N GLU A 179 -11.88 15.63 -21.67
CA GLU A 179 -13.16 16.15 -21.19
C GLU A 179 -13.59 15.41 -19.93
N LYS A 180 -13.70 16.15 -18.81
CA LYS A 180 -14.03 15.59 -17.51
C LYS A 180 -15.53 15.53 -17.32
N GLU A 181 -16.01 14.37 -16.91
CA GLU A 181 -17.37 14.18 -16.46
C GLU A 181 -17.56 14.59 -15.00
N TYR A 182 -18.81 14.82 -14.60
CA TYR A 182 -19.15 15.31 -13.27
C TYR A 182 -18.66 14.41 -12.13
N THR A 183 -18.54 13.11 -12.37
CA THR A 183 -18.21 12.11 -11.36
C THR A 183 -16.76 11.63 -11.38
N ASP A 184 -15.97 12.11 -12.36
CA ASP A 184 -14.56 11.73 -12.50
C ASP A 184 -13.73 12.00 -11.24
N PHE A 185 -14.06 13.05 -10.49
CA PHE A 185 -13.35 13.38 -9.26
C PHE A 185 -13.50 12.32 -8.17
N LEU A 186 -14.55 11.50 -8.21
CA LEU A 186 -14.76 10.36 -7.29
C LEU A 186 -14.18 9.05 -7.81
N GLY A 187 -13.67 9.03 -9.06
CA GLY A 187 -13.19 7.82 -9.70
C GLY A 187 -14.30 6.86 -10.14
N PHE A 188 -15.54 7.33 -10.23
CA PHE A 188 -16.70 6.55 -10.67
C PHE A 188 -17.24 7.06 -12.00
N ASP A 189 -17.54 6.11 -12.90
CA ASP A 189 -18.32 6.36 -14.12
C ASP A 189 -19.77 5.91 -13.88
N PHE A 190 -20.72 6.84 -14.04
CA PHE A 190 -22.15 6.55 -13.93
C PHE A 190 -22.81 6.30 -15.28
N GLY A 191 -22.05 5.99 -16.31
CA GLY A 191 -22.54 5.59 -17.61
C GLY A 191 -22.27 6.58 -18.73
N ASP A 192 -21.61 7.69 -18.44
CA ASP A 192 -21.27 8.72 -19.42
C ASP A 192 -20.26 8.21 -20.48
N ARG A 193 -19.47 7.18 -20.11
CA ARG A 193 -18.50 6.50 -21.00
C ARG A 193 -18.99 5.17 -21.55
N ASN A 194 -20.26 4.87 -21.41
CA ASN A 194 -20.83 3.67 -22.02
C ASN A 194 -20.69 3.73 -23.55
N ILE A 195 -20.52 2.54 -24.15
CA ILE A 195 -20.55 2.45 -25.61
C ILE A 195 -21.92 2.91 -26.08
N PRO A 196 -22.03 3.98 -26.90
CA PRO A 196 -23.29 4.61 -27.26
C PRO A 196 -24.05 3.85 -28.34
N LEU A 197 -24.09 2.52 -28.21
CA LEU A 197 -24.77 1.63 -29.14
C LEU A 197 -25.94 0.93 -28.42
N ASP A 198 -27.05 0.72 -29.11
CA ASP A 198 -28.22 0.05 -28.58
C ASP A 198 -27.91 -1.42 -28.22
N ASP A 199 -27.03 -2.06 -29.00
CA ASP A 199 -26.50 -3.39 -28.73
C ASP A 199 -24.96 -3.40 -28.98
N PRO A 200 -24.14 -3.09 -27.96
CA PRO A 200 -22.68 -2.99 -28.11
C PRO A 200 -22.00 -4.33 -28.37
N TYR A 201 -22.66 -5.46 -28.12
CA TYR A 201 -22.12 -6.79 -28.33
C TYR A 201 -22.60 -7.47 -29.63
N LYS A 202 -23.42 -6.76 -30.44
CA LYS A 202 -23.88 -7.30 -31.69
C LYS A 202 -22.75 -7.44 -32.70
N THR A 203 -22.56 -8.64 -33.18
CA THR A 203 -21.61 -8.93 -34.27
C THR A 203 -22.31 -8.69 -35.60
N TYR A 204 -21.71 -7.88 -36.45
CA TYR A 204 -22.19 -7.64 -37.81
C TYR A 204 -21.34 -8.45 -38.79
N GLU A 205 -22.01 -9.05 -39.78
CA GLU A 205 -21.28 -9.70 -40.87
C GLU A 205 -20.54 -8.65 -41.74
N PRO A 206 -19.32 -8.95 -42.23
CA PRO A 206 -18.51 -7.96 -42.97
C PRO A 206 -19.22 -7.31 -44.18
N ILE A 207 -20.11 -8.02 -44.80
CA ILE A 207 -20.91 -7.54 -45.94
C ILE A 207 -21.99 -6.52 -45.51
N GLU A 208 -22.57 -6.71 -44.32
CA GLU A 208 -23.54 -5.78 -43.74
C GLU A 208 -22.88 -4.46 -43.34
N LEU A 209 -21.65 -4.50 -42.86
CA LEU A 209 -20.86 -3.32 -42.47
C LEU A 209 -20.54 -2.40 -43.66
N ILE A 210 -20.35 -2.94 -44.86
CA ILE A 210 -19.89 -2.16 -46.03
C ILE A 210 -21.02 -1.40 -46.71
N ARG A 211 -22.27 -1.80 -46.56
CA ARG A 211 -23.39 -1.30 -47.38
C ARG A 211 -24.58 -0.71 -46.64
N THR A 212 -24.57 -0.64 -45.33
CA THR A 212 -25.77 -0.22 -44.58
C THR A 212 -25.61 1.14 -43.92
N PRO A 213 -26.71 1.94 -43.89
CA PRO A 213 -26.79 3.19 -43.13
C PRO A 213 -26.47 3.00 -41.62
N ILE A 214 -26.63 1.78 -41.10
CA ILE A 214 -26.42 1.41 -39.70
C ILE A 214 -25.01 1.73 -39.24
N LEU A 215 -23.99 1.48 -40.07
CA LEU A 215 -22.61 1.78 -39.67
C LEU A 215 -22.39 3.29 -39.50
N THR A 216 -22.92 4.08 -40.43
CA THR A 216 -22.82 5.54 -40.35
C THR A 216 -23.59 6.08 -39.16
N GLU A 217 -24.78 5.58 -38.89
CA GLU A 217 -25.60 5.96 -37.74
C GLU A 217 -24.88 5.60 -36.42
N ASN A 218 -24.39 4.39 -36.32
CA ASN A 218 -23.66 3.95 -35.13
C ASN A 218 -22.36 4.75 -34.93
N THR A 219 -21.62 5.04 -35.99
CA THR A 219 -20.41 5.86 -35.92
C THR A 219 -20.70 7.29 -35.45
N GLN A 220 -21.81 7.85 -35.86
CA GLN A 220 -22.22 9.20 -35.46
C GLN A 220 -22.64 9.31 -33.98
N LYS A 221 -22.94 8.20 -33.32
CA LYS A 221 -23.23 8.15 -31.87
C LYS A 221 -21.98 8.34 -31.00
N PHE A 222 -20.80 8.07 -31.54
CA PHE A 222 -19.54 8.25 -30.80
C PHE A 222 -19.11 9.71 -30.78
N ASN A 223 -18.53 10.14 -29.68
CA ASN A 223 -17.91 11.46 -29.56
C ASN A 223 -16.75 11.56 -30.57
N PRO A 224 -16.78 12.53 -31.52
CA PRO A 224 -15.73 12.68 -32.51
C PRO A 224 -14.42 13.26 -31.94
N ASN A 225 -14.44 13.78 -30.73
CA ASN A 225 -13.26 14.37 -30.07
C ASN A 225 -12.36 13.28 -29.53
N MET A 226 -11.37 12.88 -30.30
CA MET A 226 -10.37 11.88 -29.90
C MET A 226 -9.05 12.49 -29.39
N GLY A 227 -8.92 13.80 -29.49
CA GLY A 227 -7.71 14.53 -29.10
C GLY A 227 -7.79 15.10 -27.69
N PRO A 228 -6.65 15.39 -27.07
CA PRO A 228 -6.62 16.06 -25.78
C PRO A 228 -7.15 17.49 -25.89
N ILE A 229 -7.81 17.97 -24.85
CA ILE A 229 -8.30 19.34 -24.74
C ILE A 229 -7.47 20.13 -23.73
N ALA A 230 -7.26 21.41 -23.98
CA ALA A 230 -6.62 22.29 -23.02
C ALA A 230 -7.59 22.64 -21.89
N SER A 231 -7.21 22.40 -20.68
CA SER A 231 -8.03 22.63 -19.49
C SER A 231 -7.19 23.23 -18.35
N ASN A 232 -7.88 23.81 -17.38
CA ASN A 232 -7.24 24.19 -16.12
C ASN A 232 -7.02 22.95 -15.26
N ASN A 233 -5.80 22.82 -14.74
CA ASN A 233 -5.48 21.79 -13.78
C ASN A 233 -5.45 22.38 -12.37
N PHE A 234 -6.16 21.72 -11.45
CA PHE A 234 -6.18 22.10 -10.04
C PHE A 234 -4.99 21.46 -9.31
N GLN A 235 -4.63 21.99 -8.16
CA GLN A 235 -3.57 21.43 -7.29
C GLN A 235 -3.92 20.02 -6.80
N ASP A 236 -2.90 19.24 -6.52
CA ASP A 236 -3.08 17.93 -5.92
C ASP A 236 -3.58 18.06 -4.48
N PHE A 237 -4.42 17.14 -4.06
CA PHE A 237 -4.88 17.10 -2.69
C PHE A 237 -5.18 15.68 -2.24
N SER A 238 -5.04 15.45 -0.95
CA SER A 238 -5.46 14.21 -0.30
C SER A 238 -6.18 14.48 1.02
N ILE A 239 -7.10 13.59 1.34
CA ILE A 239 -7.85 13.58 2.60
C ILE A 239 -7.78 12.17 3.15
N ASP A 240 -7.28 12.04 4.38
CA ASP A 240 -7.18 10.77 5.09
C ASP A 240 -7.95 10.86 6.39
N LEU A 241 -8.84 9.89 6.64
CA LEU A 241 -9.59 9.75 7.87
C LEU A 241 -9.33 8.38 8.48
N ASN A 242 -8.87 8.39 9.72
CA ASN A 242 -8.63 7.16 10.47
C ASN A 242 -9.28 7.28 11.85
N PHE A 243 -10.04 6.27 12.25
CA PHE A 243 -10.55 6.18 13.61
C PHE A 243 -10.60 4.74 14.09
N GLY A 244 -10.44 4.57 15.39
CA GLY A 244 -10.44 3.25 15.99
C GLY A 244 -10.56 3.34 17.50
N ASN A 245 -10.96 2.24 18.10
CA ASN A 245 -11.07 2.09 19.54
C ASN A 245 -11.12 0.61 19.92
N GLN A 246 -11.00 0.33 21.20
CA GLN A 246 -11.28 -1.00 21.77
C GLN A 246 -12.23 -0.90 22.95
N PHE A 247 -12.95 -1.97 23.18
CA PHE A 247 -13.88 -2.12 24.28
C PHE A 247 -13.62 -3.45 24.99
N PHE A 248 -13.71 -3.43 26.31
CA PHE A 248 -13.66 -4.64 27.14
C PHE A 248 -15.09 -5.16 27.35
N ILE A 249 -15.32 -6.43 27.00
CA ILE A 249 -16.59 -7.12 27.19
C ILE A 249 -16.32 -8.37 28.03
N GLY A 250 -16.47 -8.25 29.37
CA GLY A 250 -15.98 -9.26 30.31
C GLY A 250 -14.46 -9.43 30.19
N ASP A 251 -14.01 -10.66 29.98
CA ASP A 251 -12.60 -10.99 29.81
C ASP A 251 -12.10 -10.85 28.35
N ASN A 252 -12.98 -10.47 27.43
CA ASN A 252 -12.64 -10.34 26.01
C ASN A 252 -12.47 -8.87 25.62
N THR A 253 -11.60 -8.63 24.66
CA THR A 253 -11.40 -7.31 24.05
C THR A 253 -11.95 -7.32 22.63
N LEU A 254 -12.84 -6.38 22.33
CA LEU A 254 -13.32 -6.09 20.99
C LEU A 254 -12.71 -4.79 20.52
N GLY A 255 -11.92 -4.85 19.47
CA GLY A 255 -11.32 -3.67 18.84
C GLY A 255 -11.80 -3.47 17.41
N TYR A 256 -11.78 -2.21 16.96
CA TYR A 256 -12.03 -1.85 15.59
C TYR A 256 -11.08 -0.74 15.15
N PHE A 257 -10.74 -0.78 13.87
CA PHE A 257 -10.00 0.27 13.21
C PHE A 257 -10.59 0.50 11.81
N PHE A 258 -10.89 1.76 11.50
CA PHE A 258 -11.40 2.18 10.20
C PHE A 258 -10.45 3.20 9.60
N SER A 259 -10.14 3.04 8.32
CA SER A 259 -9.34 3.97 7.55
C SER A 259 -9.97 4.20 6.18
N THR A 260 -10.05 5.44 5.76
CA THR A 260 -10.42 5.81 4.40
C THR A 260 -9.52 6.94 3.93
N SER A 261 -9.17 6.91 2.65
CA SER A 261 -8.36 7.95 2.02
C SER A 261 -8.93 8.30 0.65
N TYR A 262 -8.80 9.56 0.30
CA TYR A 262 -9.06 10.06 -1.03
C TYR A 262 -7.86 10.87 -1.49
N LYS A 263 -7.34 10.58 -2.68
CA LYS A 263 -6.20 11.28 -3.27
C LYS A 263 -6.51 11.64 -4.71
N ASN A 264 -6.28 12.89 -5.06
CA ASN A 264 -6.31 13.36 -6.44
C ASN A 264 -4.95 13.94 -6.79
N GLU A 265 -4.26 13.34 -7.73
CA GLU A 265 -2.91 13.70 -8.13
C GLU A 265 -2.82 13.78 -9.65
N THR A 266 -2.15 14.78 -10.13
CA THR A 266 -1.92 15.00 -11.56
C THR A 266 -0.45 14.86 -11.90
N SER A 267 -0.16 14.18 -13.01
CA SER A 267 1.19 14.05 -13.52
C SER A 267 1.34 14.77 -14.86
N LEU A 268 2.46 15.47 -15.05
CA LEU A 268 2.81 16.12 -16.29
C LEU A 268 4.07 15.46 -16.89
N TYR A 269 3.95 15.04 -18.13
CA TYR A 269 5.06 14.54 -18.92
C TYR A 269 5.31 15.51 -20.08
N GLN A 270 6.51 16.09 -20.11
CA GLN A 270 6.94 16.96 -21.21
C GLN A 270 8.08 16.28 -21.95
N ASN A 271 8.02 16.32 -23.29
CA ASN A 271 9.04 15.71 -24.15
C ASN A 271 9.29 14.23 -23.86
N ALA A 272 8.23 13.51 -23.43
CA ALA A 272 8.30 12.08 -23.24
C ALA A 272 8.60 11.39 -24.58
N GLN A 273 9.54 10.45 -24.55
CA GLN A 273 9.86 9.61 -25.71
C GLN A 273 9.53 8.17 -25.33
N ASP A 274 8.64 7.55 -26.12
CA ASP A 274 8.35 6.13 -26.04
C ASP A 274 8.87 5.49 -27.33
N ASN A 275 10.10 4.96 -27.27
CA ASN A 275 10.78 4.41 -28.42
C ASN A 275 10.73 2.88 -28.39
N LEU A 276 10.11 2.31 -29.41
CA LEU A 276 10.19 0.89 -29.69
C LEU A 276 11.42 0.64 -30.57
N PHE A 277 12.44 0.00 -30.02
CA PHE A 277 13.63 -0.40 -30.80
C PHE A 277 13.41 -1.79 -31.39
N LEU A 278 13.31 -1.87 -32.70
CA LEU A 278 13.30 -3.14 -33.42
C LEU A 278 14.74 -3.48 -33.82
N LYS A 279 15.17 -4.69 -33.46
CA LYS A 279 16.47 -5.18 -33.94
C LYS A 279 16.29 -5.60 -35.40
N ASP A 280 16.99 -4.91 -36.31
CA ASP A 280 17.07 -5.33 -37.72
C ASP A 280 17.79 -6.71 -37.84
N THR A 281 17.57 -7.39 -38.92
CA THR A 281 18.26 -8.62 -39.31
C THR A 281 19.76 -8.42 -39.44
N ASN A 282 20.21 -7.18 -39.65
CA ASN A 282 21.62 -6.81 -39.55
C ASN A 282 21.99 -6.51 -38.09
N PRO A 283 22.88 -7.30 -37.43
CA PRO A 283 23.20 -7.12 -36.02
C PRO A 283 23.91 -5.81 -35.68
N ASP A 284 24.38 -5.09 -36.67
CA ASP A 284 25.17 -3.85 -36.50
C ASP A 284 24.32 -2.57 -36.67
N VAL A 285 23.03 -2.68 -36.98
CA VAL A 285 22.15 -1.53 -37.20
C VAL A 285 20.98 -1.60 -36.26
N PHE A 286 20.79 -0.54 -35.50
CA PHE A 286 19.58 -0.27 -34.69
C PHE A 286 18.83 0.86 -35.37
N ASP A 287 17.62 0.61 -35.84
CA ASP A 287 16.69 1.62 -36.34
C ASP A 287 15.86 2.25 -35.21
#